data_fca7c33614c96684301c6744f27e4d8c
#
_entry.id   fca7c33614c96684301c6744f27e4d8c
#
_cell.length_a   1.000
_cell.length_b   1.000
_cell.length_c   1.000
_cell.angle_alpha   90.00
_cell.angle_beta   90.00
_cell.angle_gamma   90.00
#
_symmetry.space_group_name_H-M   'P 1'
#
loop_
_entity.id
_entity.type
_entity.pdbx_description
1 polymer ?
#
loop_
_entity_poly.entity_id
_entity_poly.type
_entity_poly.pdbx_seq_one_letter_code
_entity_poly.pdbx_strand_id
1 'polypeptide(L)'
;AVFERYLESLGVGEKCRIEFRNKDNGWKKYEVVVGDRVHETFRANAYMKGFLSNLYLRPSCASCRFVGCRRPGDLTLGDFWGAGNFRKRYDDDKGTSLVLLNSPKARSIFQTLQDKFSLAEQVPSDSAVPFNPSLVHASKPDARRAAFFDDFKAGKSWEELAASYITTEKPPRRKTGILNLQHTNNFGACLVAYALQTAIERCGSKAQVINYRPEKKARLFSGAFRRERAAGRNFEKFRRRFLNLTRVCRNMDDLSELNASLDSFVVGS
;
A
#
# COMPACT_ATOMS: atom_id res chain seq x y z
N ALA A 1 7.64 -17.03 -22.23
CA ALA A 1 6.68 -18.10 -21.86
C ALA A 1 5.36 -17.54 -21.31
N VAL A 2 5.27 -17.02 -20.04
CA VAL A 2 3.98 -16.54 -19.50
C VAL A 2 3.42 -15.36 -20.29
N PHE A 3 4.27 -14.39 -20.63
CA PHE A 3 3.85 -13.24 -21.44
C PHE A 3 3.44 -13.61 -22.85
N GLU A 4 4.14 -14.55 -23.46
CA GLU A 4 3.79 -15.10 -24.79
C GLU A 4 2.39 -15.71 -24.78
N ARG A 5 2.08 -16.56 -23.78
CA ARG A 5 0.73 -17.12 -23.61
C ARG A 5 -0.35 -16.06 -23.43
N TYR A 6 -0.03 -14.98 -22.71
CA TYR A 6 -0.91 -13.83 -22.61
C TYR A 6 -1.11 -13.15 -23.97
N LEU A 7 -0.06 -12.97 -24.79
CA LEU A 7 -0.18 -12.39 -26.14
C LEU A 7 -0.97 -13.30 -27.07
N GLU A 8 -0.73 -14.61 -27.01
CA GLU A 8 -1.50 -15.61 -27.76
C GLU A 8 -2.99 -15.52 -27.46
N SER A 9 -3.36 -15.36 -26.20
CA SER A 9 -4.78 -15.20 -25.79
C SER A 9 -5.44 -13.93 -26.34
N LEU A 10 -4.65 -12.89 -26.60
CA LEU A 10 -5.13 -11.67 -27.23
C LEU A 10 -5.22 -11.75 -28.75
N GLY A 11 -4.69 -12.81 -29.35
CA GLY A 11 -4.62 -12.97 -30.81
C GLY A 11 -3.76 -11.91 -31.49
N VAL A 12 -2.70 -11.41 -30.81
CA VAL A 12 -1.77 -10.42 -31.37
C VAL A 12 -0.52 -11.10 -31.91
N GLY A 13 -0.02 -10.61 -33.05
CA GLY A 13 1.19 -11.13 -33.65
C GLY A 13 2.46 -10.62 -32.97
N GLU A 14 3.59 -11.27 -33.26
CA GLU A 14 4.90 -10.97 -32.67
C GLU A 14 5.37 -9.52 -32.86
N LYS A 15 4.87 -8.77 -33.81
CA LYS A 15 5.26 -7.39 -34.14
C LYS A 15 4.25 -6.34 -33.63
N CYS A 16 3.58 -6.60 -32.53
CA CYS A 16 2.69 -5.60 -31.95
C CYS A 16 3.48 -4.61 -31.07
N ARG A 17 3.00 -3.36 -30.98
CA ARG A 17 3.49 -2.37 -30.02
C ARG A 17 3.16 -2.82 -28.61
N ILE A 18 4.14 -2.84 -27.73
CA ILE A 18 3.95 -3.19 -26.32
C ILE A 18 4.54 -2.09 -25.43
N GLU A 19 3.72 -1.54 -24.55
CA GLU A 19 4.14 -0.57 -23.55
C GLU A 19 3.60 -0.99 -22.18
N PHE A 20 4.49 -1.32 -21.24
CA PHE A 20 4.11 -1.66 -19.86
C PHE A 20 3.89 -0.45 -18.98
N ARG A 21 4.29 0.73 -19.43
CA ARG A 21 4.24 1.98 -18.68
C ARG A 21 3.93 3.15 -19.60
N ASN A 22 2.86 3.06 -20.37
CA ASN A 22 2.33 4.23 -21.06
C ASN A 22 1.87 5.26 -20.01
N LYS A 23 2.35 6.48 -20.12
CA LYS A 23 2.15 7.55 -19.13
C LYS A 23 1.25 8.67 -19.63
N ASP A 24 0.49 8.46 -20.70
CA ASP A 24 -0.38 9.48 -21.27
C ASP A 24 -1.40 10.00 -20.25
N ASN A 25 -1.82 9.12 -19.30
CA ASN A 25 -2.70 9.45 -18.19
C ASN A 25 -1.96 9.71 -16.85
N GLY A 26 -0.65 9.99 -16.90
CA GLY A 26 0.19 10.29 -15.76
C GLY A 26 0.93 9.08 -15.19
N TRP A 27 1.92 9.36 -14.34
CA TRP A 27 2.77 8.37 -13.70
C TRP A 27 2.01 7.44 -12.74
N LYS A 28 1.05 7.99 -11.99
CA LYS A 28 0.30 7.22 -10.97
C LYS A 28 -0.75 6.30 -11.58
N LYS A 29 -1.13 6.55 -12.84
CA LYS A 29 -2.15 5.81 -13.56
C LYS A 29 -1.62 5.22 -14.86
N TYR A 30 -0.31 4.89 -14.89
CA TYR A 30 0.27 4.31 -16.08
C TYR A 30 -0.51 3.10 -16.58
N GLU A 31 -0.46 2.88 -17.87
CA GLU A 31 -1.25 1.89 -18.55
C GLU A 31 -0.38 0.86 -19.27
N VAL A 32 -0.95 -0.30 -19.50
CA VAL A 32 -0.41 -1.35 -20.35
C VAL A 32 -1.08 -1.22 -21.71
N VAL A 33 -0.28 -1.09 -22.75
CA VAL A 33 -0.76 -1.04 -24.12
C VAL A 33 -0.19 -2.25 -24.87
N VAL A 34 -1.06 -3.02 -25.56
CA VAL A 34 -0.67 -4.14 -26.44
C VAL A 34 -1.42 -4.01 -27.75
N GLY A 35 -0.74 -3.49 -28.75
CA GLY A 35 -1.36 -3.16 -30.05
C GLY A 35 -2.64 -2.33 -29.84
N ASP A 36 -3.68 -2.69 -30.58
CA ASP A 36 -5.01 -2.08 -30.45
C ASP A 36 -5.96 -2.94 -29.55
N ARG A 37 -5.44 -4.01 -28.95
CA ARG A 37 -6.22 -4.97 -28.16
C ARG A 37 -6.33 -4.63 -26.69
N VAL A 38 -5.29 -4.02 -26.12
CA VAL A 38 -5.22 -3.70 -24.70
C VAL A 38 -4.79 -2.25 -24.53
N HIS A 39 -5.59 -1.51 -23.78
CA HIS A 39 -5.27 -0.20 -23.27
C HIS A 39 -5.89 -0.10 -21.86
N GLU A 40 -5.18 -0.62 -20.86
CA GLU A 40 -5.69 -0.83 -19.51
C GLU A 40 -4.74 -0.29 -18.48
N THR A 41 -5.26 0.27 -17.41
CA THR A 41 -4.42 0.63 -16.26
C THR A 41 -3.71 -0.61 -15.72
N PHE A 42 -2.52 -0.44 -15.19
CA PHE A 42 -1.77 -1.54 -14.55
C PHE A 42 -2.56 -2.29 -13.46
N ARG A 43 -3.56 -1.63 -12.87
CA ARG A 43 -4.45 -2.20 -11.86
C ARG A 43 -5.61 -3.00 -12.46
N ALA A 44 -5.99 -2.73 -13.68
CA ALA A 44 -7.02 -3.48 -14.40
C ALA A 44 -6.41 -4.68 -15.14
N ASN A 45 -5.24 -4.52 -15.73
CA ASN A 45 -4.59 -5.52 -16.55
C ASN A 45 -4.20 -6.78 -15.75
N ALA A 46 -4.71 -7.94 -16.17
CA ALA A 46 -4.50 -9.20 -15.47
C ALA A 46 -3.02 -9.62 -15.46
N TYR A 47 -2.30 -9.46 -16.59
CA TYR A 47 -0.88 -9.79 -16.65
C TYR A 47 -0.08 -8.94 -15.65
N MET A 48 -0.32 -7.63 -15.58
CA MET A 48 0.39 -6.78 -14.63
C MET A 48 0.06 -7.09 -13.18
N LYS A 49 -1.19 -7.48 -12.87
CA LYS A 49 -1.55 -7.93 -11.51
C LYS A 49 -0.74 -9.14 -11.07
N GLY A 50 -0.64 -10.16 -11.89
CA GLY A 50 0.14 -11.35 -11.59
C GLY A 50 1.64 -11.05 -11.49
N PHE A 51 2.17 -10.17 -12.34
CA PHE A 51 3.56 -9.71 -12.27
C PHE A 51 3.84 -8.96 -10.96
N LEU A 52 3.01 -7.99 -10.61
CA LEU A 52 3.17 -7.17 -9.40
C LEU A 52 2.91 -7.95 -8.10
N SER A 53 2.17 -9.05 -8.16
CA SER A 53 2.02 -9.98 -7.04
C SER A 53 3.19 -10.96 -6.90
N ASN A 54 4.21 -10.87 -7.74
CA ASN A 54 5.36 -11.77 -7.80
C ASN A 54 5.02 -13.23 -8.18
N LEU A 55 3.89 -13.46 -8.84
CA LEU A 55 3.39 -14.79 -9.19
C LEU A 55 4.34 -15.52 -10.16
N TYR A 56 4.89 -14.81 -11.15
CA TYR A 56 5.75 -15.41 -12.18
C TYR A 56 7.05 -14.65 -12.43
N LEU A 57 7.58 -13.95 -11.41
CA LEU A 57 8.94 -13.41 -11.49
C LEU A 57 9.96 -14.52 -11.75
N ARG A 58 11.11 -14.16 -12.30
CA ARG A 58 12.21 -15.12 -12.49
C ARG A 58 12.68 -15.66 -11.13
N PRO A 59 13.12 -16.93 -11.04
CA PRO A 59 13.67 -17.49 -9.79
C PRO A 59 14.80 -16.64 -9.21
N SER A 60 15.65 -16.06 -10.08
CA SER A 60 16.74 -15.15 -9.69
C SER A 60 16.28 -13.89 -8.96
N CYS A 61 15.01 -13.48 -9.08
CA CYS A 61 14.47 -12.33 -8.35
C CYS A 61 14.34 -12.62 -6.84
N ALA A 62 14.07 -13.89 -6.48
CA ALA A 62 13.96 -14.32 -5.10
C ALA A 62 15.34 -14.47 -4.40
N SER A 63 16.39 -14.71 -5.17
CA SER A 63 17.77 -14.85 -4.73
C SER A 63 18.69 -13.77 -5.33
N CYS A 64 18.14 -12.57 -5.51
CA CYS A 64 18.84 -11.47 -6.17
C CYS A 64 20.10 -11.08 -5.37
N ARG A 65 21.26 -11.19 -6.03
CA ARG A 65 22.57 -10.81 -5.44
C ARG A 65 22.81 -9.30 -5.46
N PHE A 66 21.95 -8.53 -6.11
CA PHE A 66 22.09 -7.09 -6.27
C PHE A 66 21.23 -6.28 -5.29
N VAL A 67 20.68 -6.92 -4.28
CA VAL A 67 20.01 -6.22 -3.17
C VAL A 67 21.00 -5.71 -2.15
N GLY A 68 20.61 -4.69 -1.40
CA GLY A 68 21.44 -4.07 -0.38
C GLY A 68 22.25 -2.88 -0.88
N CYS A 69 23.02 -2.28 0.04
CA CYS A 69 23.79 -1.07 -0.22
C CYS A 69 25.09 -1.32 -1.00
N ARG A 70 25.56 -2.58 -1.09
CA ARG A 70 26.79 -2.95 -1.83
C ARG A 70 26.41 -3.45 -3.22
N ARG A 71 26.35 -2.54 -4.17
CA ARG A 71 26.04 -2.84 -5.57
C ARG A 71 27.30 -2.74 -6.43
N PRO A 72 27.48 -3.64 -7.42
CA PRO A 72 28.68 -3.65 -8.24
C PRO A 72 28.76 -2.49 -9.24
N GLY A 73 27.63 -1.89 -9.60
CA GLY A 73 27.57 -0.75 -10.51
C GLY A 73 27.90 0.57 -9.80
N ASP A 74 28.54 1.49 -10.50
CA ASP A 74 28.84 2.84 -10.01
C ASP A 74 27.57 3.62 -9.63
N LEU A 75 26.48 3.40 -10.39
CA LEU A 75 25.17 4.05 -10.22
C LEU A 75 24.07 2.99 -10.09
N THR A 76 23.09 3.28 -9.26
CA THR A 76 21.80 2.56 -9.27
C THR A 76 20.70 3.56 -9.55
N LEU A 77 19.91 3.28 -10.57
CA LEU A 77 18.76 4.09 -10.96
C LEU A 77 17.47 3.34 -10.63
N GLY A 78 16.50 4.05 -10.14
CA GLY A 78 15.18 3.52 -9.85
C GLY A 78 14.11 4.60 -9.79
N ASP A 79 12.87 4.18 -9.68
CA ASP A 79 11.76 5.10 -9.41
C ASP A 79 11.75 5.46 -7.94
N PHE A 80 11.60 6.72 -7.58
CA PHE A 80 11.43 7.13 -6.19
C PHE A 80 9.96 6.97 -5.77
N TRP A 81 9.54 5.74 -5.54
CA TRP A 81 8.22 5.48 -4.98
C TRP A 81 8.07 6.16 -3.61
N GLY A 82 6.96 6.86 -3.42
CA GLY A 82 6.73 7.61 -2.19
C GLY A 82 7.45 8.96 -2.11
N ALA A 83 8.02 9.47 -3.19
CA ALA A 83 8.68 10.78 -3.23
C ALA A 83 7.80 11.91 -2.66
N GLY A 84 6.50 11.91 -2.97
CA GLY A 84 5.53 12.86 -2.44
C GLY A 84 5.30 12.79 -0.93
N ASN A 85 5.58 11.64 -0.29
CA ASN A 85 5.53 11.50 1.18
C ASN A 85 6.74 12.17 1.85
N PHE A 86 7.87 12.24 1.13
CA PHE A 86 9.05 12.95 1.60
C PHE A 86 8.90 14.46 1.38
N ARG A 87 8.59 14.86 0.12
CA ARG A 87 8.30 16.26 -0.22
C ARG A 87 7.25 16.36 -1.31
N LYS A 88 6.18 17.09 -1.07
CA LYS A 88 5.07 17.24 -2.01
C LYS A 88 5.49 17.74 -3.40
N ARG A 89 6.55 18.58 -3.48
CA ARG A 89 7.07 19.11 -4.74
C ARG A 89 7.64 18.06 -5.70
N TYR A 90 7.93 16.84 -5.21
CA TYR A 90 8.39 15.71 -6.04
C TYR A 90 7.25 14.90 -6.64
N ASP A 91 6.01 15.27 -6.34
CA ASP A 91 4.82 14.55 -6.75
C ASP A 91 4.05 15.30 -7.85
N ASP A 92 4.72 15.50 -8.99
CA ASP A 92 4.20 16.20 -10.17
C ASP A 92 3.49 15.28 -11.18
N ASP A 93 3.28 14.02 -10.82
CA ASP A 93 2.72 12.94 -11.66
C ASP A 93 3.53 12.62 -12.94
N LYS A 94 4.78 13.08 -13.03
CA LYS A 94 5.72 12.71 -14.10
C LYS A 94 6.67 11.59 -13.67
N GLY A 95 6.82 11.42 -12.37
CA GLY A 95 7.72 10.49 -11.71
C GLY A 95 9.07 11.12 -11.39
N THR A 96 9.58 10.80 -10.21
CA THR A 96 10.90 11.25 -9.73
C THR A 96 11.84 10.06 -9.70
N SER A 97 13.04 10.22 -10.24
CA SER A 97 14.06 9.20 -10.22
C SER A 97 14.81 9.18 -8.89
N LEU A 98 15.10 7.98 -8.40
CA LEU A 98 16.03 7.74 -7.30
C LEU A 98 17.40 7.35 -7.89
N VAL A 99 18.45 8.05 -7.47
CA VAL A 99 19.82 7.77 -7.91
C VAL A 99 20.68 7.45 -6.69
N LEU A 100 21.24 6.23 -6.66
CA LEU A 100 22.25 5.88 -5.66
C LEU A 100 23.63 6.01 -6.30
N LEU A 101 24.50 6.77 -5.67
CA LEU A 101 25.91 6.97 -6.07
C LEU A 101 26.77 5.99 -5.27
N ASN A 102 27.08 4.84 -5.88
CA ASN A 102 27.72 3.72 -5.18
C ASN A 102 29.25 3.85 -5.12
N SER A 103 29.87 4.74 -5.92
CA SER A 103 31.31 4.92 -5.97
C SER A 103 31.72 6.39 -6.00
N PRO A 104 32.98 6.72 -5.67
CA PRO A 104 33.53 8.07 -5.84
C PRO A 104 33.46 8.56 -7.28
N LYS A 105 33.69 7.65 -8.24
CA LYS A 105 33.60 7.95 -9.69
C LYS A 105 32.18 8.42 -10.04
N ALA A 106 31.13 7.72 -9.56
CA ALA A 106 29.76 8.11 -9.79
C ALA A 106 29.46 9.49 -9.20
N ARG A 107 29.97 9.79 -8.02
CA ARG A 107 29.80 11.11 -7.39
C ARG A 107 30.40 12.21 -8.23
N SER A 108 31.64 12.02 -8.72
CA SER A 108 32.30 12.98 -9.59
C SER A 108 31.51 13.22 -10.87
N ILE A 109 31.08 12.16 -11.56
CA ILE A 109 30.27 12.28 -12.78
C ILE A 109 28.95 12.98 -12.49
N PHE A 110 28.28 12.61 -11.41
CA PHE A 110 26.97 13.21 -11.04
C PHE A 110 27.12 14.72 -10.78
N GLN A 111 28.20 15.15 -10.13
CA GLN A 111 28.51 16.55 -9.90
C GLN A 111 28.66 17.35 -11.21
N THR A 112 29.33 16.77 -12.22
CA THR A 112 29.47 17.44 -13.53
C THR A 112 28.18 17.55 -14.32
N LEU A 113 27.17 16.75 -13.97
CA LEU A 113 25.87 16.73 -14.62
C LEU A 113 24.79 17.49 -13.82
N GLN A 114 25.12 18.04 -12.66
CA GLN A 114 24.14 18.61 -11.74
C GLN A 114 23.28 19.71 -12.39
N ASP A 115 23.90 20.55 -13.22
CA ASP A 115 23.21 21.64 -13.95
C ASP A 115 22.30 21.15 -15.08
N LYS A 116 22.36 19.88 -15.44
CA LYS A 116 21.50 19.27 -16.47
C LYS A 116 20.17 18.75 -15.91
N PHE A 117 20.06 18.64 -14.59
CA PHE A 117 18.85 18.18 -13.95
C PHE A 117 17.93 19.35 -13.59
N SER A 118 16.65 19.23 -13.86
CA SER A 118 15.64 20.19 -13.42
C SER A 118 15.52 20.24 -11.89
N LEU A 119 15.84 19.14 -11.23
CA LEU A 119 15.88 19.00 -9.78
C LEU A 119 16.87 17.87 -9.43
N ALA A 120 17.83 18.18 -8.57
CA ALA A 120 18.72 17.18 -7.97
C ALA A 120 18.93 17.54 -6.49
N GLU A 121 18.51 16.69 -5.60
CA GLU A 121 18.59 16.92 -4.15
C GLU A 121 18.99 15.61 -3.45
N GLN A 122 19.88 15.71 -2.49
CA GLN A 122 20.23 14.59 -1.63
C GLN A 122 19.10 14.34 -0.63
N VAL A 123 18.70 13.08 -0.51
CA VAL A 123 17.64 12.65 0.42
C VAL A 123 18.18 11.60 1.38
N PRO A 124 17.69 11.56 2.63
CA PRO A 124 18.01 10.49 3.56
C PRO A 124 17.53 9.13 3.04
N SER A 125 18.32 8.08 3.24
CA SER A 125 17.95 6.70 2.85
C SER A 125 16.61 6.26 3.43
N ASP A 126 16.33 6.68 4.67
CA ASP A 126 15.08 6.37 5.39
C ASP A 126 13.83 6.93 4.72
N SER A 127 14.00 7.93 3.85
CA SER A 127 12.90 8.48 3.05
C SER A 127 12.60 7.65 1.79
N ALA A 128 13.60 6.94 1.26
CA ALA A 128 13.50 6.19 0.01
C ALA A 128 13.19 4.70 0.24
N VAL A 129 13.86 4.06 1.19
CA VAL A 129 13.81 2.61 1.42
C VAL A 129 12.38 2.09 1.72
N PRO A 130 11.55 2.73 2.57
CA PRO A 130 10.23 2.18 2.94
C PRO A 130 9.30 1.94 1.74
N PHE A 131 9.43 2.74 0.69
CA PHE A 131 8.61 2.63 -0.52
C PHE A 131 9.31 1.92 -1.68
N ASN A 132 10.57 1.54 -1.48
CA ASN A 132 11.42 0.88 -2.47
C ASN A 132 12.09 -0.37 -1.85
N PRO A 133 11.32 -1.36 -1.38
CA PRO A 133 11.85 -2.51 -0.65
C PRO A 133 12.86 -3.32 -1.47
N SER A 134 12.78 -3.29 -2.80
CA SER A 134 13.74 -3.93 -3.70
C SER A 134 15.17 -3.36 -3.61
N LEU A 135 15.36 -2.23 -2.96
CA LEU A 135 16.70 -1.71 -2.67
C LEU A 135 17.44 -2.58 -1.64
N VAL A 136 16.71 -3.16 -0.69
CA VAL A 136 17.29 -3.82 0.49
C VAL A 136 16.90 -5.30 0.61
N HIS A 137 15.82 -5.72 -0.05
CA HIS A 137 15.31 -7.09 0.01
C HIS A 137 15.09 -7.66 -1.39
N ALA A 138 15.38 -8.96 -1.55
CA ALA A 138 14.97 -9.73 -2.72
C ALA A 138 13.42 -9.86 -2.76
N SER A 139 12.87 -9.99 -3.95
CA SER A 139 11.43 -10.16 -4.12
C SER A 139 10.96 -11.49 -3.50
N LYS A 140 9.95 -11.45 -2.64
CA LYS A 140 9.35 -12.66 -2.09
C LYS A 140 8.38 -13.25 -3.14
N PRO A 141 8.58 -14.49 -3.60
CA PRO A 141 7.65 -15.15 -4.52
C PRO A 141 6.26 -15.29 -3.91
N ASP A 142 5.22 -15.23 -4.76
CA ASP A 142 3.86 -15.56 -4.34
C ASP A 142 3.79 -17.05 -3.93
N ALA A 143 3.06 -17.35 -2.87
CA ALA A 143 2.88 -18.72 -2.38
C ALA A 143 2.21 -19.64 -3.43
N ARG A 144 1.40 -19.08 -4.32
CA ARG A 144 0.70 -19.80 -5.39
C ARG A 144 1.58 -20.09 -6.60
N ARG A 145 2.83 -19.60 -6.62
CA ARG A 145 3.73 -19.69 -7.77
C ARG A 145 3.96 -21.14 -8.24
N ALA A 146 4.16 -22.09 -7.33
CA ALA A 146 4.40 -23.48 -7.69
C ALA A 146 3.19 -24.04 -8.45
N ALA A 147 2.01 -23.96 -7.86
CA ALA A 147 0.77 -24.44 -8.48
C ALA A 147 0.47 -23.72 -9.82
N PHE A 148 0.72 -22.41 -9.90
CA PHE A 148 0.60 -21.67 -11.15
C PHE A 148 1.46 -22.28 -12.28
N PHE A 149 2.73 -22.58 -11.99
CA PHE A 149 3.63 -23.12 -13.00
C PHE A 149 3.35 -24.58 -13.34
N ASP A 150 2.79 -25.36 -12.41
CA ASP A 150 2.35 -26.72 -12.70
C ASP A 150 1.16 -26.71 -13.68
N ASP A 151 0.17 -25.85 -13.44
CA ASP A 151 -0.96 -25.64 -14.34
C ASP A 151 -0.53 -25.05 -15.69
N PHE A 152 0.43 -24.11 -15.67
CA PHE A 152 1.00 -23.53 -16.87
C PHE A 152 1.69 -24.59 -17.74
N LYS A 153 2.47 -25.51 -17.15
CA LYS A 153 3.12 -26.64 -17.84
C LYS A 153 2.11 -27.66 -18.33
N ALA A 154 1.01 -27.86 -17.59
CA ALA A 154 -0.10 -28.72 -17.99
C ALA A 154 -0.88 -28.18 -19.21
N GLY A 155 -0.54 -26.98 -19.70
CA GLY A 155 -1.12 -26.42 -20.92
C GLY A 155 -2.39 -25.62 -20.72
N LYS A 156 -2.76 -25.25 -19.47
CA LYS A 156 -3.93 -24.40 -19.21
C LYS A 156 -3.84 -23.08 -19.99
N SER A 157 -4.97 -22.61 -20.49
CA SER A 157 -5.07 -21.33 -21.19
C SER A 157 -4.74 -20.15 -20.26
N TRP A 158 -4.49 -18.98 -20.85
CA TRP A 158 -4.28 -17.76 -20.07
C TRP A 158 -5.53 -17.41 -19.22
N GLU A 159 -6.71 -17.58 -19.79
CA GLU A 159 -7.99 -17.29 -19.13
C GLU A 159 -8.19 -18.17 -17.88
N GLU A 160 -7.88 -19.47 -18.00
CA GLU A 160 -7.96 -20.41 -16.87
C GLU A 160 -6.95 -20.07 -15.79
N LEU A 161 -5.71 -19.75 -16.18
CA LEU A 161 -4.66 -19.33 -15.25
C LEU A 161 -5.01 -18.01 -14.56
N ALA A 162 -5.50 -17.02 -15.32
CA ALA A 162 -5.90 -15.74 -14.77
C ALA A 162 -7.08 -15.88 -13.80
N ALA A 163 -8.08 -16.66 -14.13
CA ALA A 163 -9.22 -16.94 -13.27
C ALA A 163 -8.81 -17.64 -11.97
N SER A 164 -7.86 -18.58 -12.03
CA SER A 164 -7.43 -19.37 -10.87
C SER A 164 -6.46 -18.64 -9.94
N TYR A 165 -5.58 -17.80 -10.50
CA TYR A 165 -4.43 -17.24 -9.77
C TYR A 165 -4.39 -15.72 -9.71
N ILE A 166 -5.06 -15.03 -10.63
CA ILE A 166 -5.02 -13.58 -10.75
C ILE A 166 -6.40 -13.04 -10.39
N THR A 167 -6.76 -13.11 -9.12
CA THR A 167 -8.05 -12.57 -8.66
C THR A 167 -8.15 -11.08 -8.93
N THR A 168 -9.24 -10.68 -9.55
CA THR A 168 -9.61 -9.28 -9.76
C THR A 168 -10.06 -8.62 -8.46
N GLU A 169 -10.44 -9.40 -7.47
CA GLU A 169 -10.82 -8.92 -6.16
C GLU A 169 -9.61 -8.91 -5.21
N LYS A 170 -9.31 -7.74 -4.65
CA LYS A 170 -8.51 -7.71 -3.42
C LYS A 170 -9.20 -8.61 -2.42
N PRO A 171 -8.47 -9.51 -1.72
CA PRO A 171 -9.07 -10.20 -0.58
C PRO A 171 -9.74 -9.14 0.29
N PRO A 172 -10.95 -9.42 0.79
CA PRO A 172 -11.67 -8.45 1.60
C PRO A 172 -10.71 -7.94 2.68
N ARG A 173 -10.53 -6.62 2.72
CA ARG A 173 -9.61 -6.04 3.71
C ARG A 173 -10.09 -6.47 5.07
N ARG A 174 -9.25 -7.16 5.81
CA ARG A 174 -9.56 -7.52 7.21
C ARG A 174 -10.05 -6.27 7.93
N LYS A 175 -11.13 -6.43 8.66
CA LYS A 175 -11.70 -5.38 9.49
C LYS A 175 -11.20 -5.55 10.90
N THR A 176 -10.47 -4.59 11.40
CA THR A 176 -9.90 -4.62 12.76
C THR A 176 -10.62 -3.63 13.66
N GLY A 177 -11.20 -4.15 14.73
CA GLY A 177 -11.80 -3.34 15.79
C GLY A 177 -10.73 -2.81 16.75
N ILE A 178 -10.81 -1.54 17.11
CA ILE A 178 -9.94 -0.91 18.11
C ILE A 178 -10.78 -0.61 19.34
N LEU A 179 -10.52 -1.31 20.42
CA LEU A 179 -11.13 -1.04 21.72
C LEU A 179 -10.20 -0.18 22.58
N ASN A 180 -10.62 1.03 22.88
CA ASN A 180 -9.92 1.91 23.84
C ASN A 180 -10.92 2.84 24.55
N LEU A 181 -10.42 3.63 25.48
CA LEU A 181 -11.23 4.56 26.30
C LEU A 181 -11.52 5.91 25.61
N GLN A 182 -11.61 5.94 24.29
CA GLN A 182 -11.83 7.18 23.51
C GLN A 182 -13.14 7.91 23.86
N HIS A 183 -14.09 7.23 24.47
CA HIS A 183 -15.35 7.84 24.93
C HIS A 183 -15.18 8.82 26.08
N THR A 184 -14.05 8.74 26.79
CA THR A 184 -13.68 9.69 27.83
C THR A 184 -13.21 11.02 27.22
N ASN A 185 -13.35 12.12 27.98
CA ASN A 185 -12.83 13.42 27.55
C ASN A 185 -11.32 13.51 27.84
N ASN A 186 -10.55 12.59 27.25
CA ASN A 186 -9.11 12.47 27.39
C ASN A 186 -8.44 12.57 26.01
N PHE A 187 -7.55 13.57 25.85
CA PHE A 187 -6.83 13.77 24.60
C PHE A 187 -5.96 12.57 24.24
N GLY A 188 -5.26 11.99 25.20
CA GLY A 188 -4.41 10.83 24.98
C GLY A 188 -5.18 9.66 24.40
N ALA A 189 -6.32 9.32 25.00
CA ALA A 189 -7.17 8.22 24.50
C ALA A 189 -7.69 8.47 23.08
N CYS A 190 -8.09 9.70 22.75
CA CYS A 190 -8.54 10.05 21.40
C CYS A 190 -7.40 9.99 20.39
N LEU A 191 -6.20 10.46 20.73
CA LEU A 191 -5.03 10.44 19.86
C LEU A 191 -4.50 9.02 19.65
N VAL A 192 -4.48 8.19 20.70
CA VAL A 192 -4.12 6.76 20.57
C VAL A 192 -5.09 6.04 19.65
N ALA A 193 -6.41 6.27 19.77
CA ALA A 193 -7.39 5.68 18.86
C ALA A 193 -7.12 6.07 17.40
N TYR A 194 -6.85 7.34 17.14
CA TYR A 194 -6.54 7.85 15.81
C TYR A 194 -5.22 7.29 15.27
N ALA A 195 -4.18 7.23 16.09
CA ALA A 195 -2.88 6.69 15.69
C ALA A 195 -2.96 5.20 15.36
N LEU A 196 -3.66 4.40 16.20
CA LEU A 196 -3.88 2.97 15.94
C LEU A 196 -4.71 2.75 14.66
N GLN A 197 -5.80 3.51 14.48
CA GLN A 197 -6.59 3.47 13.26
C GLN A 197 -5.72 3.72 12.02
N THR A 198 -4.93 4.79 12.05
CA THR A 198 -4.04 5.17 10.94
C THR A 198 -2.97 4.10 10.68
N ALA A 199 -2.38 3.53 11.73
CA ALA A 199 -1.36 2.48 11.61
C ALA A 199 -1.96 1.20 10.98
N ILE A 200 -3.11 0.76 11.45
CA ILE A 200 -3.81 -0.42 10.93
C ILE A 200 -4.21 -0.22 9.46
N GLU A 201 -4.69 0.97 9.11
CA GLU A 201 -5.06 1.30 7.73
C GLU A 201 -3.84 1.33 6.80
N ARG A 202 -2.70 1.83 7.28
CA ARG A 202 -1.42 1.75 6.55
C ARG A 202 -0.94 0.32 6.33
N CYS A 203 -1.24 -0.59 7.25
CA CYS A 203 -0.99 -2.03 7.09
C CYS A 203 -1.98 -2.74 6.16
N GLY A 204 -2.92 -2.02 5.55
CA GLY A 204 -3.85 -2.57 4.55
C GLY A 204 -5.16 -3.14 5.09
N SER A 205 -5.39 -3.09 6.39
CA SER A 205 -6.68 -3.45 7.02
C SER A 205 -7.64 -2.26 7.07
N LYS A 206 -8.95 -2.52 7.20
CA LYS A 206 -9.92 -1.49 7.56
C LYS A 206 -9.98 -1.38 9.08
N ALA A 207 -9.71 -0.21 9.64
CA ALA A 207 -9.83 0.01 11.07
C ALA A 207 -11.17 0.63 11.44
N GLN A 208 -11.79 0.13 12.51
CA GLN A 208 -12.97 0.72 13.14
C GLN A 208 -12.74 0.87 14.63
N VAL A 209 -12.91 2.06 15.16
CA VAL A 209 -12.82 2.31 16.60
C VAL A 209 -14.16 1.94 17.24
N ILE A 210 -14.12 1.01 18.19
CA ILE A 210 -15.31 0.53 18.87
C ILE A 210 -15.88 1.66 19.75
N ASN A 211 -17.09 2.06 19.46
CA ASN A 211 -17.75 3.14 20.16
C ASN A 211 -18.38 2.65 21.47
N TYR A 212 -17.53 2.15 22.36
CA TYR A 212 -17.96 1.63 23.66
C TYR A 212 -18.31 2.78 24.60
N ARG A 213 -19.56 2.82 25.06
CA ARG A 213 -20.12 3.83 25.96
C ARG A 213 -20.91 3.13 27.06
N PRO A 214 -20.24 2.60 28.10
CA PRO A 214 -20.94 1.89 29.17
C PRO A 214 -21.95 2.80 29.87
N GLU A 215 -23.06 2.24 30.29
CA GLU A 215 -24.06 2.97 31.03
C GLU A 215 -23.48 3.47 32.36
N LYS A 216 -23.48 4.77 32.54
CA LYS A 216 -23.06 5.38 33.81
C LYS A 216 -24.16 5.12 34.83
N LYS A 217 -23.87 4.36 35.88
CA LYS A 217 -24.71 4.37 37.10
C LYS A 217 -24.86 5.82 37.50
N ALA A 218 -26.10 6.29 37.61
CA ALA A 218 -26.41 7.66 37.89
C ALA A 218 -25.71 8.10 39.20
N ARG A 219 -24.72 8.97 39.11
CA ARG A 219 -24.18 9.73 40.24
C ARG A 219 -24.96 11.04 40.30
N LEU A 220 -25.82 11.13 41.30
CA LEU A 220 -26.49 12.36 41.66
C LEU A 220 -25.45 13.39 42.17
N PHE A 221 -25.53 14.61 41.60
CA PHE A 221 -24.99 15.88 42.07
C PHE A 221 -23.49 16.13 42.08
N SER A 222 -23.03 17.02 41.21
CA SER A 222 -22.10 18.12 41.57
C SER A 222 -22.08 19.21 40.49
N GLY A 223 -21.96 20.47 40.87
CA GLY A 223 -22.07 21.70 40.06
C GLY A 223 -20.99 21.97 39.01
N ALA A 224 -20.17 20.98 38.64
CA ALA A 224 -19.14 21.06 37.57
C ALA A 224 -19.69 20.96 36.14
N PHE A 225 -21.00 20.90 35.99
CA PHE A 225 -21.68 20.45 34.75
C PHE A 225 -21.53 21.36 33.52
N ARG A 226 -21.21 22.64 33.71
CA ARG A 226 -21.19 23.59 32.55
C ARG A 226 -19.86 23.60 31.77
N ARG A 227 -18.72 23.46 32.45
CA ARG A 227 -17.40 23.39 31.80
C ARG A 227 -17.15 22.04 31.10
N GLU A 228 -17.59 20.95 31.72
CA GLU A 228 -17.49 19.61 31.10
C GLU A 228 -18.31 19.47 29.78
N ARG A 229 -19.45 20.15 29.68
CA ARG A 229 -20.26 20.12 28.44
C ARG A 229 -19.59 20.83 27.25
N ALA A 230 -18.83 21.90 27.49
CA ALA A 230 -18.14 22.61 26.43
C ALA A 230 -16.92 21.83 25.92
N ALA A 231 -16.10 21.28 26.83
CA ALA A 231 -15.01 20.40 26.51
C ALA A 231 -15.48 19.14 25.78
N GLY A 232 -16.55 18.50 26.26
CA GLY A 232 -17.14 17.31 25.65
C GLY A 232 -17.56 17.49 24.18
N ARG A 233 -18.01 18.69 23.81
CA ARG A 233 -18.39 19.00 22.40
C ARG A 233 -17.18 18.96 21.46
N ASN A 234 -16.01 19.40 21.87
CA ASN A 234 -14.81 19.39 21.05
C ASN A 234 -14.28 17.96 20.85
N PHE A 235 -14.33 17.12 21.90
CA PHE A 235 -14.01 15.70 21.79
C PHE A 235 -14.97 14.96 20.89
N GLU A 236 -16.26 15.25 20.95
CA GLU A 236 -17.25 14.62 20.07
C GLU A 236 -17.06 15.05 18.62
N LYS A 237 -16.73 16.33 18.37
CA LYS A 237 -16.36 16.81 17.02
C LYS A 237 -15.14 16.08 16.49
N PHE A 238 -14.10 15.91 17.32
CA PHE A 238 -12.90 15.17 16.92
C PHE A 238 -13.23 13.72 16.55
N ARG A 239 -13.96 13.00 17.42
CA ARG A 239 -14.34 11.60 17.18
C ARG A 239 -15.10 11.44 15.87
N ARG A 240 -16.11 12.26 15.63
CA ARG A 240 -16.91 12.21 14.39
C ARG A 240 -16.12 12.54 13.14
N ARG A 241 -15.12 13.41 13.25
CA ARG A 241 -14.34 13.86 12.09
C ARG A 241 -13.19 12.92 11.75
N PHE A 242 -12.56 12.30 12.73
CA PHE A 242 -11.29 11.61 12.55
C PHE A 242 -11.32 10.11 12.86
N LEU A 243 -12.33 9.62 13.56
CA LEU A 243 -12.42 8.21 13.91
C LEU A 243 -13.54 7.51 13.13
N ASN A 244 -13.21 6.33 12.59
CA ASN A 244 -14.18 5.42 11.98
C ASN A 244 -14.88 4.64 13.09
N LEU A 245 -15.93 5.22 13.69
CA LEU A 245 -16.62 4.62 14.82
C LEU A 245 -17.57 3.50 14.38
N THR A 246 -17.63 2.43 15.19
CA THR A 246 -18.75 1.45 15.09
C THR A 246 -20.05 2.07 15.59
N ARG A 247 -21.16 1.32 15.50
CA ARG A 247 -22.36 1.62 16.30
C ARG A 247 -22.01 1.74 17.79
N VAL A 248 -22.85 2.41 18.56
CA VAL A 248 -22.65 2.52 20.01
C VAL A 248 -22.83 1.14 20.65
N CYS A 249 -21.85 0.72 21.44
CA CYS A 249 -21.88 -0.49 22.27
C CYS A 249 -21.96 -0.08 23.73
N ARG A 250 -22.90 -0.62 24.48
CA ARG A 250 -23.13 -0.24 25.89
C ARG A 250 -22.79 -1.34 26.89
N ASN A 251 -22.85 -2.58 26.45
CA ASN A 251 -22.64 -3.79 27.25
C ASN A 251 -21.80 -4.83 26.51
N MET A 252 -21.58 -5.97 27.12
CA MET A 252 -20.79 -7.06 26.56
C MET A 252 -21.46 -7.75 25.38
N ASP A 253 -22.81 -7.79 25.35
CA ASP A 253 -23.55 -8.40 24.25
C ASP A 253 -23.38 -7.58 22.98
N ASP A 254 -23.48 -6.24 23.08
CA ASP A 254 -23.20 -5.33 21.96
C ASP A 254 -21.78 -5.50 21.41
N LEU A 255 -20.79 -5.76 22.28
CA LEU A 255 -19.42 -6.02 21.86
C LEU A 255 -19.30 -7.39 21.19
N SER A 256 -19.96 -8.40 21.71
CA SER A 256 -19.93 -9.77 21.17
C SER A 256 -20.51 -9.83 19.76
N GLU A 257 -21.54 -9.05 19.47
CA GLU A 257 -22.12 -8.96 18.13
C GLU A 257 -21.14 -8.42 17.07
N LEU A 258 -20.13 -7.62 17.49
CA LEU A 258 -19.11 -7.13 16.56
C LEU A 258 -18.22 -8.24 16.01
N ASN A 259 -18.14 -9.43 16.65
CA ASN A 259 -17.44 -10.60 16.14
C ASN A 259 -17.96 -11.07 14.77
N ALA A 260 -19.22 -10.81 14.47
CA ALA A 260 -19.80 -11.14 13.17
C ALA A 260 -19.32 -10.19 12.03
N SER A 261 -18.80 -9.02 12.38
CA SER A 261 -18.45 -7.97 11.41
C SER A 261 -16.98 -7.54 11.41
N LEU A 262 -16.22 -7.95 12.41
CA LEU A 262 -14.80 -7.63 12.59
C LEU A 262 -13.97 -8.91 12.66
N ASP A 263 -12.86 -8.94 11.94
CA ASP A 263 -12.00 -10.14 11.80
C ASP A 263 -10.91 -10.23 12.89
N SER A 264 -10.62 -9.12 13.54
CA SER A 264 -9.59 -9.02 14.59
C SER A 264 -9.82 -7.82 15.50
N PHE A 265 -9.22 -7.85 16.69
CA PHE A 265 -9.35 -6.79 17.68
C PHE A 265 -7.97 -6.37 18.19
N VAL A 266 -7.82 -5.06 18.43
CA VAL A 266 -6.67 -4.45 19.08
C VAL A 266 -7.16 -3.65 20.27
N VAL A 267 -6.53 -3.85 21.42
CA VAL A 267 -6.81 -3.08 22.64
C VAL A 267 -5.72 -2.05 22.81
N GLY A 268 -6.10 -0.77 22.94
CA GLY A 268 -5.21 0.35 23.19
C GLY A 268 -5.53 1.00 24.54
N SER A 269 -4.53 1.31 25.33
CA SER A 269 -4.65 2.01 26.61
C SER A 269 -4.25 3.46 26.48
#